data_33849c1e25ff7103be82d27dd55e5720
#
_entry.id   33849c1e25ff7103be82d27dd55e5720
#
_cell.length_a   1.000
_cell.length_b   1.000
_cell.length_c   1.000
_cell.angle_alpha   90.00
_cell.angle_beta   90.00
_cell.angle_gamma   90.00
#
_symmetry.space_group_name_H-M   'P 1'
#
loop_
_entity.id
_entity.type
_entity.pdbx_description
1 polymer ?
#
loop_
_entity_poly.entity_id
_entity_poly.type
_entity_poly.pdbx_seq_one_letter_code
_entity_poly.pdbx_strand_id
1 'polypeptide(L)'
;MLKFAFQIANMIKTGNPIISIYTEMTPNPETMKFVANKLLYPGKSIDFPDVESAKPSPLAVELFGFPFIKAVFIASNFVTLTKTSDTDWNDVIPAIREFLKEYLEEGKAVINEEEVAIRKVESSNDVHADDSDVVKRIKELLDNYVRPAVEMDGGAIQFKSYDEGVVNLMLQGSCSGCPSSMITLKAGIEGMMKRMIPEVKEVVAEAE
;
A
#
# COMPACT_ATOMS: atom_id res chain seq x y z
N MET A 1 -4.57 -20.15 -46.14
CA MET A 1 -4.17 -18.73 -45.97
C MET A 1 -5.12 -17.93 -45.05
N LEU A 2 -6.45 -18.15 -45.09
CA LEU A 2 -7.39 -17.36 -44.24
C LEU A 2 -7.24 -17.61 -42.71
N LYS A 3 -6.88 -18.81 -42.26
CA LYS A 3 -6.71 -19.12 -40.83
C LYS A 3 -5.49 -18.41 -40.20
N PHE A 4 -4.41 -18.22 -40.95
CA PHE A 4 -3.20 -17.51 -40.51
C PHE A 4 -3.44 -16.00 -40.34
N ALA A 5 -4.19 -15.41 -41.28
CA ALA A 5 -4.55 -14.00 -41.22
C ALA A 5 -5.49 -13.69 -40.02
N PHE A 6 -6.40 -14.61 -39.66
CA PHE A 6 -7.28 -14.48 -38.51
C PHE A 6 -6.54 -14.63 -37.17
N GLN A 7 -5.51 -15.49 -37.13
CA GLN A 7 -4.65 -15.61 -35.97
C GLN A 7 -3.77 -14.37 -35.73
N ILE A 8 -3.19 -13.82 -36.80
CA ILE A 8 -2.40 -12.58 -36.74
C ILE A 8 -3.28 -11.38 -36.39
N ALA A 9 -4.50 -11.29 -36.91
CA ALA A 9 -5.46 -10.23 -36.59
C ALA A 9 -5.93 -10.28 -35.12
N ASN A 10 -6.05 -11.47 -34.53
CA ASN A 10 -6.30 -11.62 -33.09
C ASN A 10 -5.08 -11.27 -32.22
N MET A 11 -3.86 -11.54 -32.67
CA MET A 11 -2.63 -11.12 -31.95
C MET A 11 -2.44 -9.58 -31.97
N ILE A 12 -2.95 -8.88 -32.97
CA ILE A 12 -2.86 -7.41 -33.06
C ILE A 12 -3.98 -6.72 -32.26
N LYS A 13 -5.08 -7.40 -31.96
CA LYS A 13 -6.21 -6.87 -31.19
C LYS A 13 -6.07 -7.00 -29.66
N THR A 14 -5.17 -7.83 -29.17
CA THR A 14 -4.83 -7.90 -27.75
C THR A 14 -3.47 -7.24 -27.53
N GLY A 15 -3.41 -5.93 -27.69
CA GLY A 15 -2.33 -5.12 -27.10
C GLY A 15 -2.47 -5.13 -25.59
N ASN A 16 -2.27 -6.30 -24.96
CA ASN A 16 -2.05 -6.33 -23.53
C ASN A 16 -0.82 -5.47 -23.25
N PRO A 17 -0.95 -4.44 -22.41
CA PRO A 17 0.21 -3.63 -22.08
C PRO A 17 1.29 -4.56 -21.53
N ILE A 18 2.52 -4.41 -22.01
CA ILE A 18 3.66 -5.17 -21.48
C ILE A 18 3.77 -4.80 -19.99
N ILE A 19 3.48 -5.75 -19.14
CA ILE A 19 3.61 -5.58 -17.69
C ILE A 19 5.06 -5.84 -17.29
N SER A 20 5.63 -4.90 -16.55
CA SER A 20 6.93 -5.05 -15.91
C SER A 20 6.80 -4.87 -14.40
N ILE A 21 7.44 -5.77 -13.65
CA ILE A 21 7.52 -5.73 -12.20
C ILE A 21 8.98 -5.63 -11.79
N TYR A 22 9.32 -4.64 -10.98
CA TYR A 22 10.62 -4.55 -10.33
C TYR A 22 10.46 -4.50 -8.81
N THR A 23 11.55 -4.76 -8.09
CA THR A 23 11.54 -4.82 -6.64
C THR A 23 12.35 -3.70 -6.04
N GLU A 24 11.88 -3.16 -4.94
CA GLU A 24 12.55 -2.17 -4.11
C GLU A 24 12.64 -2.70 -2.68
N MET A 25 13.84 -2.58 -2.10
CA MET A 25 14.03 -2.88 -0.68
C MET A 25 13.34 -1.82 0.16
N THR A 26 12.81 -2.24 1.29
CA THR A 26 12.20 -1.34 2.27
C THR A 26 13.07 -1.26 3.52
N PRO A 27 12.88 -0.28 4.41
CA PRO A 27 13.58 -0.21 5.68
C PRO A 27 13.31 -1.40 6.62
N ASN A 28 12.19 -2.10 6.40
CA ASN A 28 11.83 -3.31 7.13
C ASN A 28 12.32 -4.56 6.36
N PRO A 29 13.28 -5.33 6.90
CA PRO A 29 13.85 -6.48 6.20
C PRO A 29 12.85 -7.63 5.98
N GLU A 30 11.74 -7.67 6.70
CA GLU A 30 10.68 -8.65 6.48
C GLU A 30 9.77 -8.26 5.30
N THR A 31 9.91 -7.06 4.76
CA THR A 31 9.07 -6.58 3.67
C THR A 31 9.84 -6.33 2.38
N MET A 32 9.15 -6.49 1.24
CA MET A 32 9.66 -6.19 -0.10
C MET A 32 8.56 -5.51 -0.91
N LYS A 33 8.92 -4.42 -1.59
CA LYS A 33 8.03 -3.66 -2.44
C LYS A 33 8.17 -4.12 -3.89
N PHE A 34 7.07 -4.51 -4.51
CA PHE A 34 6.95 -4.91 -5.91
C PHE A 34 6.21 -3.83 -6.68
N VAL A 35 6.89 -3.16 -7.57
CA VAL A 35 6.37 -2.01 -8.31
C VAL A 35 6.04 -2.42 -9.75
N ALA A 36 4.79 -2.12 -10.15
CA ALA A 36 4.31 -2.34 -11.52
C ALA A 36 4.37 -1.05 -12.34
N ASN A 37 4.50 -1.20 -13.66
CA ASN A 37 4.32 -0.10 -14.61
C ASN A 37 2.84 0.21 -14.91
N LYS A 38 1.94 -0.27 -14.04
CA LYS A 38 0.48 -0.13 -14.13
C LYS A 38 -0.08 0.31 -12.77
N LEU A 39 -1.05 1.21 -12.76
CA LEU A 39 -1.77 1.54 -11.54
C LEU A 39 -2.60 0.33 -11.06
N LEU A 40 -2.48 -0.01 -9.79
CA LEU A 40 -3.18 -1.09 -9.12
C LEU A 40 -4.36 -0.58 -8.32
N TYR A 41 -4.14 0.48 -7.52
CA TYR A 41 -5.17 1.11 -6.68
C TYR A 41 -4.94 2.63 -6.63
N PRO A 42 -5.39 3.39 -7.65
CA PRO A 42 -5.06 4.80 -7.83
C PRO A 42 -5.50 5.68 -6.68
N GLY A 43 -4.56 6.42 -6.07
CA GLY A 43 -4.82 7.40 -5.01
C GLY A 43 -5.29 6.82 -3.68
N LYS A 44 -5.30 5.49 -3.55
CA LYS A 44 -5.74 4.77 -2.35
C LYS A 44 -4.71 3.74 -1.93
N SER A 45 -4.84 3.26 -0.70
CA SER A 45 -4.09 2.13 -0.16
C SER A 45 -5.00 1.24 0.66
N ILE A 46 -4.62 -0.03 0.78
CA ILE A 46 -5.32 -1.00 1.61
C ILE A 46 -4.33 -2.00 2.16
N ASP A 47 -4.43 -2.31 3.45
CA ASP A 47 -3.63 -3.30 4.14
C ASP A 47 -4.43 -4.56 4.44
N PHE A 48 -3.78 -5.68 4.29
CA PHE A 48 -4.32 -7.01 4.56
C PHE A 48 -3.34 -7.72 5.50
N PRO A 49 -3.52 -7.59 6.82
CA PRO A 49 -2.64 -8.23 7.81
C PRO A 49 -2.76 -9.75 7.83
N ASP A 50 -3.83 -10.30 7.26
CA ASP A 50 -4.11 -11.73 7.20
C ASP A 50 -5.01 -12.11 5.99
N VAL A 51 -5.15 -13.41 5.76
CA VAL A 51 -5.96 -13.94 4.65
C VAL A 51 -7.46 -13.64 4.81
N GLU A 52 -7.96 -13.50 6.02
CA GLU A 52 -9.38 -13.24 6.28
C GLU A 52 -9.74 -11.81 5.87
N SER A 53 -8.81 -10.90 6.08
CA SER A 53 -8.91 -9.50 5.68
C SER A 53 -8.82 -9.31 4.15
N ALA A 54 -8.25 -10.26 3.42
CA ALA A 54 -7.96 -10.15 1.99
C ALA A 54 -9.17 -10.31 1.06
N LYS A 55 -10.35 -10.67 1.56
CA LYS A 55 -11.56 -10.92 0.76
C LYS A 55 -11.86 -9.86 -0.31
N PRO A 56 -11.71 -8.54 -0.02
CA PRO A 56 -11.95 -7.51 -1.02
C PRO A 56 -10.90 -7.44 -2.14
N SER A 57 -9.81 -8.19 -2.06
CA SER A 57 -8.75 -8.19 -3.06
C SER A 57 -8.49 -9.60 -3.59
N PRO A 58 -8.99 -9.93 -4.80
CA PRO A 58 -8.64 -11.20 -5.43
C PRO A 58 -7.13 -11.40 -5.57
N LEU A 59 -6.37 -10.33 -5.83
CA LEU A 59 -4.91 -10.37 -5.88
C LEU A 59 -4.30 -10.76 -4.53
N ALA A 60 -4.76 -10.13 -3.43
CA ALA A 60 -4.23 -10.42 -2.10
C ALA A 60 -4.57 -11.86 -1.68
N VAL A 61 -5.77 -12.34 -1.97
CA VAL A 61 -6.17 -13.74 -1.71
C VAL A 61 -5.23 -14.73 -2.41
N GLU A 62 -4.91 -14.50 -3.70
CA GLU A 62 -3.99 -15.37 -4.44
C GLU A 62 -2.55 -15.24 -3.90
N LEU A 63 -2.11 -14.06 -3.45
CA LEU A 63 -0.80 -13.85 -2.83
C LEU A 63 -0.66 -14.59 -1.49
N PHE A 64 -1.71 -14.63 -0.67
CA PHE A 64 -1.72 -15.46 0.55
C PHE A 64 -1.67 -16.96 0.27
N GLY A 65 -1.84 -17.38 -0.99
CA GLY A 65 -1.57 -18.77 -1.42
C GLY A 65 -0.09 -19.16 -1.33
N PHE A 66 0.83 -18.21 -1.27
CA PHE A 66 2.24 -18.46 -0.99
C PHE A 66 2.43 -18.64 0.53
N PRO A 67 2.91 -19.80 1.00
CA PRO A 67 2.92 -20.12 2.44
C PRO A 67 3.83 -19.24 3.29
N PHE A 68 4.72 -18.48 2.66
CA PHE A 68 5.64 -17.56 3.30
C PHE A 68 5.13 -16.13 3.36
N ILE A 69 3.97 -15.80 2.77
CA ILE A 69 3.38 -14.46 2.84
C ILE A 69 2.54 -14.34 4.11
N LYS A 70 2.90 -13.34 4.92
CA LYS A 70 2.25 -13.01 6.19
C LYS A 70 1.27 -11.86 6.07
N ALA A 71 1.59 -10.83 5.27
CA ALA A 71 0.73 -9.68 5.04
C ALA A 71 0.92 -9.13 3.62
N VAL A 72 -0.11 -8.47 3.11
CA VAL A 72 -0.15 -7.86 1.77
C VAL A 72 -0.66 -6.43 1.91
N PHE A 73 0.12 -5.47 1.41
CA PHE A 73 -0.29 -4.08 1.30
C PHE A 73 -0.32 -3.68 -0.18
N ILE A 74 -1.40 -3.03 -0.62
CA ILE A 74 -1.58 -2.60 -2.02
C ILE A 74 -1.83 -1.10 -2.03
N ALA A 75 -1.07 -0.37 -2.84
CA ALA A 75 -1.25 1.07 -3.02
C ALA A 75 -0.78 1.51 -4.41
N SER A 76 -1.38 2.59 -4.92
CA SER A 76 -0.95 3.24 -6.15
C SER A 76 -0.60 2.23 -7.27
N ASN A 77 0.68 2.01 -7.54
CA ASN A 77 1.22 1.08 -8.55
C ASN A 77 2.12 -0.01 -7.97
N PHE A 78 2.03 -0.30 -6.68
CA PHE A 78 2.89 -1.29 -6.02
C PHE A 78 2.14 -2.17 -5.02
N VAL A 79 2.75 -3.31 -4.74
CA VAL A 79 2.38 -4.23 -3.66
C VAL A 79 3.57 -4.38 -2.74
N THR A 80 3.38 -4.18 -1.44
CA THR A 80 4.37 -4.54 -0.42
C THR A 80 3.94 -5.83 0.24
N LEU A 81 4.83 -6.80 0.24
CA LEU A 81 4.62 -8.09 0.87
C LEU A 81 5.45 -8.20 2.13
N THR A 82 4.86 -8.73 3.18
CA THR A 82 5.56 -9.12 4.41
C THR A 82 5.70 -10.64 4.41
N LYS A 83 6.93 -11.12 4.59
CA LYS A 83 7.21 -12.56 4.65
C LYS A 83 7.35 -13.07 6.08
N THR A 84 7.31 -14.38 6.24
CA THR A 84 7.72 -15.05 7.47
C THR A 84 9.24 -14.98 7.65
N SER A 85 9.73 -15.06 8.89
CA SER A 85 11.14 -14.85 9.23
C SER A 85 12.08 -15.95 8.71
N ASP A 86 11.55 -17.12 8.38
CA ASP A 86 12.27 -18.31 7.92
C ASP A 86 12.53 -18.34 6.40
N THR A 87 12.05 -17.34 5.66
CA THR A 87 12.19 -17.26 4.21
C THR A 87 13.22 -16.21 3.79
N ASP A 88 14.03 -16.46 2.77
CA ASP A 88 14.90 -15.45 2.15
C ASP A 88 14.23 -14.86 0.91
N TRP A 89 14.26 -13.52 0.78
CA TRP A 89 13.70 -12.80 -0.36
C TRP A 89 14.33 -13.24 -1.68
N ASN A 90 15.64 -13.53 -1.69
CA ASN A 90 16.35 -13.93 -2.92
C ASN A 90 15.77 -15.22 -3.54
N ASP A 91 15.25 -16.11 -2.70
CA ASP A 91 14.69 -17.39 -3.17
C ASP A 91 13.30 -17.23 -3.78
N VAL A 92 12.52 -16.24 -3.30
CA VAL A 92 11.08 -16.14 -3.62
C VAL A 92 10.71 -14.96 -4.55
N ILE A 93 11.56 -13.93 -4.64
CA ILE A 93 11.33 -12.79 -5.54
C ILE A 93 11.03 -13.19 -6.98
N PRO A 94 11.77 -14.12 -7.62
CA PRO A 94 11.51 -14.49 -9.01
C PRO A 94 10.09 -15.05 -9.22
N ALA A 95 9.64 -15.90 -8.30
CA ALA A 95 8.30 -16.52 -8.38
C ALA A 95 7.19 -15.49 -8.18
N ILE A 96 7.35 -14.58 -7.21
CA ILE A 96 6.37 -13.52 -6.95
C ILE A 96 6.29 -12.53 -8.13
N ARG A 97 7.43 -12.15 -8.69
CA ARG A 97 7.46 -11.26 -9.87
C ARG A 97 6.75 -11.86 -11.07
N GLU A 98 6.99 -13.13 -11.36
CA GLU A 98 6.33 -13.81 -12.48
C GLU A 98 4.83 -13.93 -12.21
N PHE A 99 4.43 -14.34 -11.00
CA PHE A 99 3.02 -14.38 -10.60
C PHE A 99 2.32 -13.03 -10.78
N LEU A 100 2.90 -11.93 -10.24
CA LEU A 100 2.31 -10.59 -10.36
C LEU A 100 2.20 -10.15 -11.82
N LYS A 101 3.22 -10.44 -12.61
CA LYS A 101 3.23 -10.12 -14.04
C LYS A 101 2.10 -10.84 -14.77
N GLU A 102 2.01 -12.16 -14.63
CA GLU A 102 0.97 -12.99 -15.25
C GLU A 102 -0.42 -12.52 -14.81
N TYR A 103 -0.63 -12.32 -13.50
CA TYR A 103 -1.88 -11.85 -12.93
C TYR A 103 -2.36 -10.54 -13.56
N LEU A 104 -1.45 -9.58 -13.72
CA LEU A 104 -1.75 -8.26 -14.27
C LEU A 104 -1.89 -8.27 -15.80
N GLU A 105 -1.19 -9.15 -16.52
CA GLU A 105 -1.34 -9.38 -17.95
C GLU A 105 -2.68 -10.03 -18.29
N GLU A 106 -3.19 -10.92 -17.43
CA GLU A 106 -4.53 -11.50 -17.55
C GLU A 106 -5.65 -10.47 -17.31
N GLY A 107 -5.33 -9.31 -16.75
CA GLY A 107 -6.31 -8.26 -16.48
C GLY A 107 -7.29 -8.59 -15.36
N LYS A 108 -6.92 -9.50 -14.46
CA LYS A 108 -7.70 -9.83 -13.27
C LYS A 108 -7.91 -8.61 -12.37
N ALA A 109 -9.00 -8.61 -11.62
CA ALA A 109 -9.30 -7.56 -10.65
C ALA A 109 -8.29 -7.55 -9.50
N VAL A 110 -7.72 -6.38 -9.21
CA VAL A 110 -6.80 -6.20 -8.08
C VAL A 110 -7.60 -6.00 -6.79
N ILE A 111 -8.59 -5.10 -6.83
CA ILE A 111 -9.47 -4.76 -5.71
C ILE A 111 -10.92 -4.81 -6.20
N ASN A 112 -11.80 -5.39 -5.40
CA ASN A 112 -13.25 -5.30 -5.57
C ASN A 112 -13.76 -4.10 -4.74
N GLU A 113 -13.97 -2.96 -5.37
CA GLU A 113 -14.36 -1.73 -4.68
C GLU A 113 -15.72 -1.83 -3.99
N GLU A 114 -16.63 -2.67 -4.48
CA GLU A 114 -17.94 -2.90 -3.85
C GLU A 114 -17.78 -3.55 -2.47
N GLU A 115 -16.84 -4.48 -2.32
CA GLU A 115 -16.55 -5.14 -1.05
C GLU A 115 -15.75 -4.24 -0.09
N VAL A 116 -14.89 -3.37 -0.61
CA VAL A 116 -14.18 -2.35 0.19
C VAL A 116 -15.14 -1.33 0.77
N ALA A 117 -16.17 -0.91 0.01
CA ALA A 117 -17.16 0.06 0.47
C ALA A 117 -17.98 -0.44 1.67
N ILE A 118 -18.12 -1.77 1.84
CA ILE A 118 -18.76 -2.40 3.00
C ILE A 118 -17.83 -2.34 4.23
N ARG A 119 -16.51 -2.34 4.03
CA ARG A 119 -15.52 -2.07 5.06
C ARG A 119 -15.47 -0.57 5.24
N LYS A 120 -16.10 -0.01 6.27
CA LYS A 120 -15.95 1.41 6.65
C LYS A 120 -14.47 1.71 6.79
N VAL A 121 -13.91 2.39 5.80
CA VAL A 121 -12.59 3.00 5.88
C VAL A 121 -12.77 4.24 6.76
N GLU A 122 -12.61 4.07 8.07
CA GLU A 122 -12.75 5.16 9.06
C GLU A 122 -11.56 6.12 9.07
N SER A 123 -10.57 5.92 8.20
CA SER A 123 -9.38 6.75 8.18
C SER A 123 -9.03 7.15 6.74
N SER A 124 -9.30 8.39 6.41
CA SER A 124 -8.92 9.02 5.16
C SER A 124 -8.17 10.31 5.48
N ASN A 125 -7.04 10.54 4.77
CA ASN A 125 -6.38 11.85 4.82
C ASN A 125 -7.15 12.90 4.00
N ASP A 126 -8.23 12.52 3.34
CA ASP A 126 -9.06 13.46 2.59
C ASP A 126 -9.61 14.54 3.53
N VAL A 127 -9.46 15.79 3.11
CA VAL A 127 -9.98 16.92 3.86
C VAL A 127 -11.49 17.02 3.66
N HIS A 128 -12.24 16.98 4.74
CA HIS A 128 -13.69 17.11 4.72
C HIS A 128 -14.12 18.53 5.14
N ALA A 129 -15.31 18.93 4.70
CA ALA A 129 -15.86 20.25 5.03
C ALA A 129 -16.02 20.48 6.55
N ASP A 130 -16.35 19.41 7.27
CA ASP A 130 -16.59 19.40 8.72
C ASP A 130 -15.30 19.33 9.56
N ASP A 131 -14.14 19.13 8.93
CA ASP A 131 -12.85 19.14 9.63
C ASP A 131 -12.56 20.52 10.21
N SER A 132 -12.06 20.56 11.43
CA SER A 132 -11.53 21.79 12.01
C SER A 132 -10.31 22.29 11.22
N ASP A 133 -9.99 23.58 11.32
CA ASP A 133 -8.83 24.14 10.62
C ASP A 133 -7.51 23.46 11.02
N VAL A 134 -7.40 23.00 12.26
CA VAL A 134 -6.24 22.23 12.73
C VAL A 134 -6.19 20.87 12.04
N VAL A 135 -7.31 20.16 11.95
CA VAL A 135 -7.38 18.84 11.28
C VAL A 135 -7.06 18.96 9.80
N LYS A 136 -7.58 20.00 9.11
CA LYS A 136 -7.25 20.27 7.70
C LYS A 136 -5.75 20.43 7.50
N ARG A 137 -5.09 21.26 8.33
CA ARG A 137 -3.63 21.47 8.26
C ARG A 137 -2.84 20.19 8.55
N ILE A 138 -3.31 19.33 9.51
CA ILE A 138 -2.69 18.03 9.79
C ILE A 138 -2.76 17.13 8.56
N LYS A 139 -3.94 16.98 7.95
CA LYS A 139 -4.15 16.14 6.77
C LYS A 139 -3.35 16.64 5.57
N GLU A 140 -3.34 17.94 5.30
CA GLU A 140 -2.51 18.55 4.24
C GLU A 140 -1.01 18.34 4.48
N LEU A 141 -0.55 18.43 5.73
CA LEU A 141 0.85 18.16 6.07
C LEU A 141 1.21 16.70 5.82
N LEU A 142 0.35 15.78 6.25
CA LEU A 142 0.55 14.35 6.00
C LEU A 142 0.64 14.07 4.50
N ASP A 143 -0.27 14.61 3.69
CA ASP A 143 -0.30 14.36 2.26
C ASP A 143 0.88 14.97 1.50
N ASN A 144 1.27 16.18 1.85
CA ASN A 144 2.30 16.89 1.09
C ASN A 144 3.72 16.49 1.48
N TYR A 145 3.96 16.12 2.75
CA TYR A 145 5.32 15.92 3.26
C TYR A 145 5.59 14.50 3.75
N VAL A 146 4.60 13.81 4.30
CA VAL A 146 4.81 12.50 4.91
C VAL A 146 4.50 11.37 3.94
N ARG A 147 3.36 11.44 3.26
CA ARG A 147 2.90 10.41 2.32
C ARG A 147 3.97 10.03 1.28
N PRO A 148 4.62 10.99 0.56
CA PRO A 148 5.61 10.62 -0.45
C PRO A 148 6.78 9.80 0.12
N ALA A 149 7.26 10.14 1.31
CA ALA A 149 8.35 9.41 1.96
C ALA A 149 7.92 8.00 2.38
N VAL A 150 6.73 7.87 2.98
CA VAL A 150 6.20 6.60 3.45
C VAL A 150 5.86 5.66 2.27
N GLU A 151 5.35 6.18 1.16
CA GLU A 151 5.11 5.41 -0.06
C GLU A 151 6.42 4.95 -0.73
N MET A 152 7.48 5.78 -0.68
CA MET A 152 8.82 5.34 -1.12
C MET A 152 9.28 4.12 -0.33
N ASP A 153 9.05 4.12 0.97
CA ASP A 153 9.39 3.01 1.87
C ASP A 153 8.42 1.81 1.77
N GLY A 154 7.40 1.88 0.92
CA GLY A 154 6.46 0.77 0.68
C GLY A 154 5.36 0.64 1.72
N GLY A 155 5.02 1.73 2.40
CA GLY A 155 3.92 1.80 3.36
C GLY A 155 2.93 2.91 3.07
N ALA A 156 2.03 3.15 4.01
CA ALA A 156 1.14 4.29 4.04
C ALA A 156 0.96 4.81 5.47
N ILE A 157 0.47 6.03 5.56
CA ILE A 157 0.09 6.68 6.80
C ILE A 157 -1.30 7.28 6.66
N GLN A 158 -2.14 7.03 7.65
CA GLN A 158 -3.50 7.53 7.68
C GLN A 158 -3.76 8.32 8.96
N PHE A 159 -4.49 9.42 8.83
CA PHE A 159 -5.02 10.17 9.95
C PHE A 159 -6.19 9.41 10.58
N LYS A 160 -6.17 9.20 11.90
CA LYS A 160 -7.28 8.61 12.65
C LYS A 160 -8.09 9.67 13.37
N SER A 161 -7.44 10.46 14.21
CA SER A 161 -8.12 11.47 15.01
C SER A 161 -7.15 12.55 15.52
N TYR A 162 -7.73 13.67 15.92
CA TYR A 162 -7.06 14.71 16.67
C TYR A 162 -7.92 15.08 17.87
N ASP A 163 -7.35 15.01 19.05
CA ASP A 163 -8.02 15.36 20.30
C ASP A 163 -7.05 16.04 21.26
N GLU A 164 -7.41 17.20 21.79
CA GLU A 164 -6.68 18.01 22.78
C GLU A 164 -5.17 18.19 22.51
N GLY A 165 -4.76 18.18 21.25
CA GLY A 165 -3.36 18.30 20.83
C GLY A 165 -2.68 16.98 20.52
N VAL A 166 -3.36 15.86 20.69
CA VAL A 166 -2.85 14.52 20.34
C VAL A 166 -3.35 14.13 18.96
N VAL A 167 -2.42 13.82 18.05
CA VAL A 167 -2.70 13.32 16.71
C VAL A 167 -2.51 11.81 16.71
N ASN A 168 -3.55 11.07 16.39
CA ASN A 168 -3.50 9.62 16.21
C ASN A 168 -3.38 9.29 14.73
N LEU A 169 -2.37 8.48 14.40
CA LEU A 169 -2.03 8.03 13.05
C LEU A 169 -2.03 6.50 12.98
N MET A 170 -2.41 5.96 11.84
CA MET A 170 -2.29 4.54 11.50
C MET A 170 -1.16 4.35 10.50
N LEU A 171 -0.25 3.45 10.78
CA LEU A 171 0.82 3.03 9.88
C LEU A 171 0.47 1.69 9.23
N GLN A 172 0.71 1.58 7.93
CA GLN A 172 0.36 0.42 7.11
C GLN A 172 1.55 -0.03 6.26
N GLY A 173 1.50 -1.28 5.78
CA GLY A 173 2.51 -1.86 4.91
C GLY A 173 3.86 -2.01 5.60
N SER A 174 4.97 -1.63 4.95
CA SER A 174 6.33 -1.77 5.51
C SER A 174 6.53 -1.04 6.85
N CYS A 175 5.72 0.01 7.11
CA CYS A 175 5.85 0.84 8.29
C CYS A 175 5.19 0.23 9.53
N SER A 176 4.29 -0.75 9.38
CA SER A 176 3.53 -1.35 10.49
C SER A 176 4.30 -2.40 11.27
N GLY A 177 5.32 -3.03 10.71
CA GLY A 177 5.96 -4.22 11.29
C GLY A 177 7.33 -4.03 11.94
N CYS A 178 7.94 -2.84 11.86
CA CYS A 178 9.29 -2.62 12.37
C CYS A 178 9.34 -1.61 13.53
N PRO A 179 9.58 -2.03 14.78
CA PRO A 179 9.58 -1.14 15.93
C PRO A 179 10.56 0.04 15.82
N SER A 180 11.73 -0.18 15.23
CA SER A 180 12.75 0.87 15.07
C SER A 180 12.33 1.91 14.02
N SER A 181 11.73 1.49 12.92
CA SER A 181 11.21 2.39 11.88
C SER A 181 10.04 3.20 12.40
N MET A 182 9.13 2.58 13.17
CA MET A 182 8.00 3.27 13.78
C MET A 182 8.43 4.40 14.74
N ILE A 183 9.43 4.15 15.59
CA ILE A 183 9.94 5.15 16.54
C ILE A 183 10.55 6.35 15.78
N THR A 184 11.37 6.08 14.78
CA THR A 184 12.05 7.13 14.01
C THR A 184 11.06 7.94 13.18
N LEU A 185 10.12 7.28 12.51
CA LEU A 185 9.07 7.91 11.71
C LEU A 185 8.16 8.76 12.59
N LYS A 186 7.66 8.21 13.70
CA LYS A 186 6.84 8.94 14.69
C LYS A 186 7.54 10.21 15.17
N ALA A 187 8.81 10.10 15.61
CA ALA A 187 9.57 11.24 16.10
C ALA A 187 9.78 12.33 15.04
N GLY A 188 10.04 11.92 13.79
CA GLY A 188 10.17 12.84 12.65
C GLY A 188 8.87 13.59 12.35
N ILE A 189 7.75 12.86 12.30
CA ILE A 189 6.41 13.44 12.06
C ILE A 189 6.02 14.37 13.21
N GLU A 190 6.18 13.95 14.45
CA GLU A 190 5.87 14.77 15.62
C GLU A 190 6.68 16.06 15.63
N GLY A 191 8.00 15.97 15.38
CA GLY A 191 8.86 17.16 15.33
C GLY A 191 8.48 18.13 14.21
N MET A 192 8.01 17.62 13.06
CA MET A 192 7.53 18.44 11.95
C MET A 192 6.17 19.07 12.28
N MET A 193 5.23 18.28 12.79
CA MET A 193 3.89 18.77 13.15
C MET A 193 3.95 19.86 14.21
N LYS A 194 4.70 19.67 15.29
CA LYS A 194 4.88 20.68 16.36
C LYS A 194 5.44 22.01 15.85
N ARG A 195 6.29 21.99 14.82
CA ARG A 195 6.83 23.23 14.22
C ARG A 195 5.83 23.95 13.33
N MET A 196 5.01 23.20 12.59
CA MET A 196 4.10 23.76 11.59
C MET A 196 2.69 23.99 12.13
N ILE A 197 2.31 23.26 13.17
CA ILE A 197 0.98 23.29 13.79
C ILE A 197 1.17 23.37 15.32
N PRO A 198 1.27 24.56 15.89
CA PRO A 198 1.59 24.75 17.32
C PRO A 198 0.58 24.10 18.27
N GLU A 199 -0.64 23.83 17.79
CA GLU A 199 -1.69 23.14 18.55
C GLU A 199 -1.39 21.65 18.77
N VAL A 200 -0.47 21.05 18.01
CA VAL A 200 -0.06 19.64 18.18
C VAL A 200 0.95 19.52 19.30
N LYS A 201 0.60 18.72 20.30
CA LYS A 201 1.43 18.42 21.49
C LYS A 201 2.12 17.06 21.39
N GLU A 202 1.47 16.09 20.77
CA GLU A 202 1.93 14.71 20.68
C GLU A 202 1.40 14.04 19.43
N VAL A 203 2.18 13.10 18.90
CA VAL A 203 1.75 12.17 17.83
C VAL A 203 1.79 10.76 18.37
N VAL A 204 0.71 10.03 18.23
CA VAL A 204 0.61 8.60 18.50
C VAL A 204 0.50 7.87 17.18
N ALA A 205 1.36 6.89 16.95
CA ALA A 205 1.34 6.07 15.74
C ALA A 205 1.10 4.62 16.14
N GLU A 206 0.08 4.02 15.55
CA GLU A 206 -0.31 2.62 15.73
C GLU A 206 -0.07 1.86 14.43
N ALA A 207 0.24 0.56 14.53
CA ALA A 207 0.24 -0.37 13.41
C ALA A 207 -1.16 -0.97 13.26
N GLU A 208 -1.57 -1.22 12.00
CA GLU A 208 -2.80 -1.95 11.71
C GLU A 208 -2.67 -3.45 12.04
#